data_7233460d9e98010578d494220b8488e1
#
_entry.id   7233460d9e98010578d494220b8488e1
#
_cell.length_a   1.000
_cell.length_b   1.000
_cell.length_c   1.000
_cell.angle_alpha   90.00
_cell.angle_beta   90.00
_cell.angle_gamma   90.00
#
_symmetry.space_group_name_H-M   'P 1'
#
loop_
_entity.id
_entity.type
_entity.pdbx_description
1 polymer ?
#
loop_
_entity_poly.entity_id
_entity_poly.type
_entity_poly.pdbx_seq_one_letter_code
_entity_poly.pdbx_strand_id
1 'polypeptide(L)'
;MSRRGSFKSSTAACVVFLLGLAGQVEAATCGNTASGFEAWKRDFAEEARGKASAESLAALMATSYSTATISADRGQKSFKLSLDQFLAKRGGPTIVSRGRALKQQNAALFASIEQRYGVPAGPLLAIWGMETGFGAVRGNVNTLSAVATLAYDCRRSAFFTDQLNAALTLVDRGILTSATRGAAHGEVGHTQFLPKSVLNYGTGGSLDSAPNALNATANFLKAHGWQRGAGYQPGEPNFAAIQGWNAATVYQKAIALLGSRIDGQ
;
A
#
# COMPACT_ATOMS: atom_id res chain seq x y z
N MET A 1 37.47 82.49 33.11
CA MET A 1 37.09 81.73 31.91
C MET A 1 36.97 80.26 32.32
N SER A 2 35.76 79.77 32.51
CA SER A 2 35.45 78.48 33.02
C SER A 2 34.97 77.60 31.87
N ARG A 3 35.63 76.48 31.60
CA ARG A 3 35.16 75.45 30.65
C ARG A 3 34.52 74.30 31.42
N ARG A 4 33.20 74.17 31.25
CA ARG A 4 32.45 73.03 31.76
C ARG A 4 32.65 71.84 30.78
N GLY A 5 33.19 70.71 31.27
CA GLY A 5 33.22 69.41 30.57
C GLY A 5 31.90 68.68 30.79
N SER A 6 31.26 68.30 29.67
CA SER A 6 30.05 67.49 29.67
C SER A 6 30.41 66.00 29.69
N PHE A 7 30.04 65.28 30.74
CA PHE A 7 30.11 63.80 30.81
C PHE A 7 28.91 63.22 30.04
N LYS A 8 29.20 62.48 28.95
CA LYS A 8 28.22 61.64 28.28
C LYS A 8 28.22 60.24 28.90
N SER A 9 27.13 59.91 29.55
CA SER A 9 26.88 58.58 30.08
C SER A 9 26.43 57.68 28.93
N SER A 10 27.22 56.66 28.61
CA SER A 10 26.84 55.63 27.62
C SER A 10 26.21 54.43 28.35
N THR A 11 24.91 54.27 28.24
CA THR A 11 24.20 53.07 28.71
C THR A 11 24.39 51.96 27.69
N ALA A 12 25.16 50.95 28.03
CA ALA A 12 25.28 49.72 27.24
C ALA A 12 24.07 48.82 27.50
N ALA A 13 23.22 48.65 26.51
CA ALA A 13 22.13 47.71 26.57
C ALA A 13 22.65 46.31 26.22
N CYS A 14 22.69 45.39 27.19
CA CYS A 14 22.92 43.97 26.95
C CYS A 14 21.69 43.35 26.28
N VAL A 15 21.80 43.07 24.99
CA VAL A 15 20.84 42.22 24.28
C VAL A 15 21.18 40.78 24.56
N VAL A 16 20.38 40.13 25.39
CA VAL A 16 20.48 38.68 25.63
C VAL A 16 19.82 37.98 24.42
N PHE A 17 20.64 37.44 23.53
CA PHE A 17 20.17 36.52 22.47
C PHE A 17 19.82 35.18 23.12
N LEU A 18 18.53 34.93 23.33
CA LEU A 18 18.03 33.59 23.59
C LEU A 18 18.13 32.79 22.29
N LEU A 19 19.22 32.04 22.08
CA LEU A 19 19.34 30.99 21.10
C LEU A 19 18.34 29.87 21.48
N GLY A 20 17.17 29.89 20.86
CA GLY A 20 16.27 28.75 20.87
C GLY A 20 16.98 27.56 20.22
N LEU A 21 17.34 26.58 21.02
CA LEU A 21 17.71 25.25 20.55
C LEU A 21 16.46 24.64 19.91
N ALA A 22 16.23 24.91 18.61
CA ALA A 22 15.37 24.08 17.80
C ALA A 22 16.11 22.73 17.71
N GLY A 23 15.70 21.76 18.53
CA GLY A 23 16.17 20.38 18.43
C GLY A 23 15.90 19.92 17.01
N GLN A 24 16.96 19.62 16.28
CA GLN A 24 16.82 18.92 15.00
C GLN A 24 16.22 17.56 15.33
N VAL A 25 14.99 17.30 14.86
CA VAL A 25 14.41 15.96 14.89
C VAL A 25 15.26 15.13 13.95
N GLU A 26 16.08 14.25 14.52
CA GLU A 26 16.89 13.31 13.75
C GLU A 26 15.95 12.29 13.12
N ALA A 27 16.12 12.03 11.81
CA ALA A 27 15.25 11.10 11.09
C ALA A 27 15.29 9.70 11.71
N ALA A 28 14.13 9.07 11.86
CA ALA A 28 13.99 7.75 12.48
C ALA A 28 14.88 6.71 11.76
N THR A 29 15.94 6.24 12.42
CA THR A 29 16.95 5.36 11.83
C THR A 29 16.44 3.94 11.72
N CYS A 30 16.46 3.36 10.51
CA CYS A 30 16.06 1.97 10.26
C CYS A 30 16.94 0.97 11.04
N GLY A 31 16.43 -0.24 11.26
CA GLY A 31 17.12 -1.32 11.94
C GLY A 31 16.83 -2.69 11.35
N ASN A 32 17.61 -3.70 11.73
CA ASN A 32 17.49 -5.06 11.18
C ASN A 32 17.02 -6.10 12.21
N THR A 33 16.75 -5.67 13.44
CA THR A 33 16.32 -6.54 14.55
C THR A 33 15.19 -5.88 15.34
N ALA A 34 14.42 -6.67 16.09
CA ALA A 34 13.29 -6.16 16.87
C ALA A 34 13.68 -5.15 17.96
N SER A 35 14.93 -5.15 18.44
CA SER A 35 15.36 -4.39 19.63
C SER A 35 15.24 -2.87 19.49
N GLY A 36 15.39 -2.33 18.28
CA GLY A 36 15.28 -0.88 17.99
C GLY A 36 13.87 -0.42 17.61
N PHE A 37 12.93 -1.34 17.40
CA PHE A 37 11.62 -1.01 16.83
C PHE A 37 10.80 -0.03 17.69
N GLU A 38 10.81 -0.19 19.01
CA GLU A 38 10.08 0.69 19.92
C GLU A 38 10.66 2.11 19.98
N ALA A 39 11.99 2.26 19.89
CA ALA A 39 12.63 3.56 19.79
C ALA A 39 12.28 4.23 18.45
N TRP A 40 12.44 3.49 17.36
CA TRP A 40 12.12 3.96 16.02
C TRP A 40 10.65 4.44 15.90
N LYS A 41 9.69 3.72 16.51
CA LYS A 41 8.27 4.17 16.50
C LYS A 41 8.10 5.54 17.15
N ARG A 42 8.81 5.82 18.26
CA ARG A 42 8.74 7.12 18.92
C ARG A 42 9.30 8.22 18.04
N ASP A 43 10.46 7.97 17.43
CA ASP A 43 11.14 8.93 16.56
C ASP A 43 10.26 9.21 15.32
N PHE A 44 9.71 8.17 14.69
CA PHE A 44 8.79 8.29 13.57
C PHE A 44 7.49 9.04 13.95
N ALA A 45 6.92 8.77 15.13
CA ALA A 45 5.73 9.46 15.60
C ALA A 45 6.01 10.96 15.84
N GLU A 46 7.21 11.30 16.29
CA GLU A 46 7.63 12.71 16.44
C GLU A 46 7.75 13.40 15.08
N GLU A 47 8.37 12.76 14.08
CA GLU A 47 8.45 13.29 12.70
C GLU A 47 7.08 13.45 12.03
N ALA A 48 6.14 12.55 12.34
CA ALA A 48 4.77 12.57 11.82
C ALA A 48 3.85 13.54 12.58
N ARG A 49 4.31 14.15 13.67
CA ARG A 49 3.55 15.10 14.47
C ARG A 49 3.12 16.30 13.62
N GLY A 50 1.84 16.64 13.69
CA GLY A 50 1.23 17.68 12.85
C GLY A 50 0.87 17.25 11.42
N LYS A 51 1.25 16.03 11.00
CA LYS A 51 0.86 15.45 9.71
C LYS A 51 -0.15 14.30 9.86
N ALA A 52 -0.13 13.63 10.99
CA ALA A 52 -1.01 12.53 11.37
C ALA A 52 -1.79 12.91 12.64
N SER A 53 -3.00 12.38 12.80
CA SER A 53 -3.83 12.64 13.97
C SER A 53 -3.30 11.92 15.22
N ALA A 54 -3.78 12.32 16.40
CA ALA A 54 -3.47 11.62 17.64
C ALA A 54 -3.93 10.16 17.60
N GLU A 55 -5.06 9.87 16.93
CA GLU A 55 -5.60 8.51 16.77
C GLU A 55 -4.68 7.62 15.92
N SER A 56 -4.23 8.11 14.76
CA SER A 56 -3.33 7.34 13.88
C SER A 56 -1.95 7.16 14.51
N LEU A 57 -1.43 8.15 15.25
CA LEU A 57 -0.19 8.00 16.02
C LEU A 57 -0.36 6.99 17.16
N ALA A 58 -1.49 6.99 17.87
CA ALA A 58 -1.79 5.97 18.87
C ALA A 58 -1.87 4.57 18.25
N ALA A 59 -2.47 4.43 17.06
CA ALA A 59 -2.52 3.18 16.31
C ALA A 59 -1.12 2.70 15.90
N LEU A 60 -0.22 3.60 15.48
CA LEU A 60 1.20 3.30 15.24
C LEU A 60 1.89 2.80 16.52
N MET A 61 1.73 3.52 17.63
CA MET A 61 2.35 3.14 18.90
C MET A 61 1.87 1.77 19.42
N ALA A 62 0.64 1.36 19.09
CA ALA A 62 0.09 0.04 19.42
C ALA A 62 0.63 -1.09 18.53
N THR A 63 1.40 -0.82 17.48
CA THR A 63 1.98 -1.85 16.61
C THR A 63 3.08 -2.63 17.33
N SER A 64 3.28 -3.88 16.89
CA SER A 64 4.37 -4.74 17.35
C SER A 64 5.24 -5.17 16.18
N TYR A 65 6.54 -5.38 16.43
CA TYR A 65 7.45 -5.93 15.44
C TYR A 65 6.99 -7.31 14.97
N SER A 66 6.77 -7.49 13.68
CA SER A 66 6.24 -8.72 13.10
C SER A 66 7.36 -9.59 12.52
N THR A 67 7.79 -10.61 13.27
CA THR A 67 8.77 -11.60 12.79
C THR A 67 8.22 -12.41 11.60
N ALA A 68 6.92 -12.65 11.55
CA ALA A 68 6.25 -13.32 10.44
C ALA A 68 6.37 -12.49 9.13
N THR A 69 6.22 -11.17 9.24
CA THR A 69 6.42 -10.23 8.12
C THR A 69 7.86 -10.28 7.61
N ILE A 70 8.84 -10.20 8.49
CA ILE A 70 10.26 -10.27 8.12
C ILE A 70 10.60 -11.62 7.46
N SER A 71 10.09 -12.72 8.01
CA SER A 71 10.29 -14.06 7.44
C SER A 71 9.70 -14.16 6.03
N ALA A 72 8.49 -13.66 5.82
CA ALA A 72 7.84 -13.65 4.51
C ALA A 72 8.60 -12.76 3.52
N ASP A 73 9.03 -11.57 3.95
CA ASP A 73 9.74 -10.61 3.10
C ASP A 73 11.12 -11.12 2.64
N ARG A 74 11.86 -11.76 3.53
CA ARG A 74 13.17 -12.37 3.22
C ARG A 74 13.05 -13.72 2.53
N GLY A 75 11.93 -14.42 2.70
CA GLY A 75 11.62 -15.69 2.05
C GLY A 75 11.14 -15.58 0.61
N GLN A 76 10.90 -14.39 0.09
CA GLN A 76 10.48 -14.18 -1.30
C GLN A 76 11.57 -14.68 -2.27
N LYS A 77 11.29 -15.81 -2.89
CA LYS A 77 12.14 -16.33 -3.99
C LYS A 77 11.66 -15.71 -5.29
N SER A 78 12.61 -15.24 -6.12
CA SER A 78 12.30 -14.78 -7.48
C SER A 78 11.50 -15.85 -8.22
N PHE A 79 10.45 -15.43 -8.93
CA PHE A 79 9.61 -16.34 -9.73
C PHE A 79 10.40 -16.86 -10.91
N LYS A 80 11.00 -18.07 -10.76
CA LYS A 80 11.73 -18.79 -11.82
C LYS A 80 10.84 -19.81 -12.53
N LEU A 81 9.52 -19.81 -12.25
CA LEU A 81 8.59 -20.76 -12.84
C LEU A 81 8.24 -20.36 -14.27
N SER A 82 8.07 -21.34 -15.16
CA SER A 82 7.38 -21.11 -16.42
C SER A 82 5.93 -20.71 -16.18
N LEU A 83 5.26 -20.15 -17.20
CA LEU A 83 3.85 -19.77 -17.08
C LEU A 83 2.97 -20.97 -16.71
N ASP A 84 3.19 -22.12 -17.37
CA ASP A 84 2.41 -23.34 -17.10
C ASP A 84 2.60 -23.86 -15.67
N GLN A 85 3.85 -23.88 -15.19
CA GLN A 85 4.17 -24.25 -13.82
C GLN A 85 3.54 -23.29 -12.81
N PHE A 86 3.56 -21.99 -13.11
CA PHE A 86 2.95 -20.96 -12.28
C PHE A 86 1.43 -21.14 -12.22
N LEU A 87 0.78 -21.33 -13.36
CA LEU A 87 -0.67 -21.55 -13.45
C LEU A 87 -1.10 -22.83 -12.75
N ALA A 88 -0.36 -23.93 -12.94
CA ALA A 88 -0.62 -25.18 -12.24
C ALA A 88 -0.53 -25.00 -10.72
N LYS A 89 0.51 -24.34 -10.24
CA LYS A 89 0.71 -24.07 -8.81
C LYS A 89 -0.39 -23.16 -8.22
N ARG A 90 -0.92 -22.22 -9.01
CA ARG A 90 -1.97 -21.28 -8.59
C ARG A 90 -3.40 -21.81 -8.81
N GLY A 91 -3.56 -23.02 -9.35
CA GLY A 91 -4.88 -23.59 -9.63
C GLY A 91 -5.60 -22.86 -10.78
N GLY A 92 -4.88 -22.53 -11.85
CA GLY A 92 -5.39 -21.78 -13.00
C GLY A 92 -6.74 -22.27 -13.54
N PRO A 93 -6.96 -23.57 -13.78
CA PRO A 93 -8.26 -24.09 -14.21
C PRO A 93 -9.40 -23.77 -13.23
N THR A 94 -9.16 -23.87 -11.93
CA THR A 94 -10.13 -23.54 -10.89
C THR A 94 -10.44 -22.03 -10.88
N ILE A 95 -9.42 -21.18 -11.07
CA ILE A 95 -9.62 -19.73 -11.18
C ILE A 95 -10.52 -19.41 -12.37
N VAL A 96 -10.29 -20.03 -13.53
CA VAL A 96 -11.13 -19.81 -14.73
C VAL A 96 -12.57 -20.26 -14.49
N SER A 97 -12.80 -21.49 -13.99
CA SER A 97 -14.15 -22.02 -13.80
C SER A 97 -14.94 -21.21 -12.77
N ARG A 98 -14.34 -20.89 -11.60
CA ARG A 98 -14.98 -20.03 -10.60
C ARG A 98 -15.16 -18.59 -11.08
N GLY A 99 -14.17 -18.05 -11.81
CA GLY A 99 -14.25 -16.72 -12.39
C GLY A 99 -15.44 -16.58 -13.35
N ARG A 100 -15.64 -17.56 -14.24
CA ARG A 100 -16.81 -17.59 -15.14
C ARG A 100 -18.13 -17.63 -14.37
N ALA A 101 -18.22 -18.47 -13.34
CA ALA A 101 -19.43 -18.54 -12.50
C ALA A 101 -19.69 -17.20 -11.78
N LEU A 102 -18.65 -16.59 -11.18
CA LEU A 102 -18.78 -15.29 -10.51
C LEU A 102 -19.11 -14.15 -11.48
N LYS A 103 -18.57 -14.18 -12.70
CA LYS A 103 -18.94 -13.24 -13.77
C LYS A 103 -20.44 -13.27 -14.06
N GLN A 104 -21.01 -14.48 -14.19
CA GLN A 104 -22.46 -14.65 -14.43
C GLN A 104 -23.29 -14.24 -13.21
N GLN A 105 -22.91 -14.69 -12.01
CA GLN A 105 -23.63 -14.39 -10.77
C GLN A 105 -23.66 -12.89 -10.43
N ASN A 106 -22.63 -12.14 -10.84
CA ASN A 106 -22.47 -10.73 -10.55
C ASN A 106 -22.46 -9.88 -11.84
N ALA A 107 -23.21 -10.29 -12.86
CA ALA A 107 -23.21 -9.65 -14.19
C ALA A 107 -23.46 -8.13 -14.13
N ALA A 108 -24.43 -7.71 -13.31
CA ALA A 108 -24.73 -6.28 -13.13
C ALA A 108 -23.56 -5.48 -12.53
N LEU A 109 -22.82 -6.05 -11.56
CA LEU A 109 -21.65 -5.42 -10.99
C LEU A 109 -20.55 -5.24 -12.04
N PHE A 110 -20.22 -6.30 -12.79
CA PHE A 110 -19.18 -6.23 -13.81
C PHE A 110 -19.55 -5.32 -14.97
N ALA A 111 -20.82 -5.31 -15.40
CA ALA A 111 -21.30 -4.35 -16.39
C ALA A 111 -21.14 -2.90 -15.93
N SER A 112 -21.48 -2.61 -14.67
CA SER A 112 -21.30 -1.28 -14.07
C SER A 112 -19.80 -0.88 -13.99
N ILE A 113 -18.94 -1.80 -13.60
CA ILE A 113 -17.47 -1.57 -13.55
C ILE A 113 -16.94 -1.30 -14.97
N GLU A 114 -17.31 -2.12 -15.94
CA GLU A 114 -16.89 -1.95 -17.33
C GLU A 114 -17.39 -0.64 -17.92
N GLN A 115 -18.65 -0.28 -17.64
CA GLN A 115 -19.20 1.01 -18.05
C GLN A 115 -18.42 2.18 -17.46
N ARG A 116 -18.01 2.09 -16.21
CA ARG A 116 -17.32 3.19 -15.49
C ARG A 116 -15.84 3.30 -15.84
N TYR A 117 -15.14 2.18 -15.92
CA TYR A 117 -13.67 2.14 -16.01
C TYR A 117 -13.17 1.64 -17.36
N GLY A 118 -14.00 0.99 -18.15
CA GLY A 118 -13.61 0.36 -19.41
C GLY A 118 -12.92 -0.99 -19.25
N VAL A 119 -12.87 -1.52 -18.02
CA VAL A 119 -12.16 -2.77 -17.68
C VAL A 119 -13.17 -3.92 -17.65
N PRO A 120 -13.02 -4.97 -18.49
CA PRO A 120 -13.93 -6.11 -18.51
C PRO A 120 -13.73 -6.99 -17.26
N ALA A 121 -14.63 -7.95 -17.05
CA ALA A 121 -14.63 -8.81 -15.87
C ALA A 121 -13.38 -9.71 -15.75
N GLY A 122 -12.85 -10.19 -16.88
CA GLY A 122 -11.80 -11.20 -16.92
C GLY A 122 -10.54 -10.82 -16.15
N PRO A 123 -9.87 -9.70 -16.44
CA PRO A 123 -8.69 -9.26 -15.70
C PRO A 123 -8.94 -9.08 -14.20
N LEU A 124 -10.10 -8.53 -13.83
CA LEU A 124 -10.48 -8.31 -12.43
C LEU A 124 -10.64 -9.64 -11.68
N LEU A 125 -11.31 -10.60 -12.29
CA LEU A 125 -11.52 -11.94 -11.73
C LEU A 125 -10.22 -12.76 -11.71
N ALA A 126 -9.34 -12.59 -12.70
CA ALA A 126 -8.02 -13.21 -12.70
C ALA A 126 -7.16 -12.70 -11.53
N ILE A 127 -7.12 -11.38 -11.32
CA ILE A 127 -6.44 -10.75 -10.18
C ILE A 127 -7.05 -11.28 -8.87
N TRP A 128 -8.35 -11.17 -8.68
CA TRP A 128 -9.03 -11.61 -7.46
C TRP A 128 -8.81 -13.08 -7.15
N GLY A 129 -8.86 -13.93 -8.18
CA GLY A 129 -8.58 -15.36 -8.04
C GLY A 129 -7.15 -15.65 -7.62
N MET A 130 -6.17 -14.96 -8.22
CA MET A 130 -4.75 -15.16 -7.92
C MET A 130 -4.32 -14.57 -6.57
N GLU A 131 -4.90 -13.45 -6.16
CA GLU A 131 -4.52 -12.79 -4.90
C GLU A 131 -5.06 -13.53 -3.68
N THR A 132 -6.34 -13.86 -3.68
CA THR A 132 -7.00 -14.37 -2.47
C THR A 132 -7.88 -15.60 -2.69
N GLY A 133 -7.85 -16.23 -3.88
CA GLY A 133 -8.78 -17.31 -4.19
C GLY A 133 -10.24 -16.85 -4.09
N PHE A 134 -10.53 -15.67 -4.62
CA PHE A 134 -11.84 -15.01 -4.53
C PHE A 134 -12.27 -14.70 -3.08
N GLY A 135 -11.32 -14.19 -2.29
CA GLY A 135 -11.54 -13.77 -0.92
C GLY A 135 -11.45 -14.87 0.14
N ALA A 136 -11.11 -16.10 -0.26
CA ALA A 136 -10.99 -17.23 0.67
C ALA A 136 -9.80 -17.08 1.64
N VAL A 137 -8.70 -16.48 1.18
CA VAL A 137 -7.48 -16.28 1.98
C VAL A 137 -6.99 -14.84 1.82
N ARG A 138 -7.33 -13.98 2.77
CA ARG A 138 -6.97 -12.55 2.76
C ARG A 138 -5.80 -12.20 3.69
N GLY A 139 -5.24 -13.19 4.38
CA GLY A 139 -4.22 -13.01 5.40
C GLY A 139 -4.81 -12.73 6.80
N ASN A 140 -3.94 -12.83 7.82
CA ASN A 140 -4.33 -12.62 9.22
C ASN A 140 -3.24 -11.88 10.02
N VAL A 141 -2.32 -11.20 9.34
CA VAL A 141 -1.31 -10.36 9.99
C VAL A 141 -1.89 -8.97 10.24
N ASN A 142 -1.58 -8.37 11.37
CA ASN A 142 -1.98 -6.99 11.63
C ASN A 142 -1.32 -6.07 10.60
N THR A 143 -2.12 -5.36 9.82
CA THR A 143 -1.66 -4.55 8.69
C THR A 143 -0.71 -3.44 9.12
N LEU A 144 -1.05 -2.69 10.18
CA LEU A 144 -0.18 -1.60 10.65
C LEU A 144 1.14 -2.12 11.20
N SER A 145 1.11 -3.25 11.94
CA SER A 145 2.34 -3.90 12.44
C SER A 145 3.23 -4.40 11.30
N ALA A 146 2.63 -4.99 10.25
CA ALA A 146 3.39 -5.44 9.08
C ALA A 146 4.07 -4.27 8.37
N VAL A 147 3.31 -3.22 8.05
CA VAL A 147 3.83 -2.04 7.35
C VAL A 147 4.86 -1.29 8.19
N ALA A 148 4.62 -1.08 9.49
CA ALA A 148 5.56 -0.44 10.39
C ALA A 148 6.86 -1.25 10.53
N THR A 149 6.76 -2.59 10.62
CA THR A 149 7.93 -3.47 10.66
C THR A 149 8.79 -3.32 9.39
N LEU A 150 8.18 -3.26 8.21
CA LEU A 150 8.91 -3.10 6.95
C LEU A 150 9.40 -1.67 6.71
N ALA A 151 8.73 -0.66 7.26
CA ALA A 151 9.22 0.72 7.27
C ALA A 151 10.47 0.86 8.15
N TYR A 152 10.51 0.12 9.25
CA TYR A 152 11.66 0.03 10.12
C TYR A 152 12.80 -0.81 9.53
N ASP A 153 12.53 -1.92 8.83
CA ASP A 153 13.56 -2.80 8.25
C ASP A 153 14.35 -2.07 7.16
N CYS A 154 15.70 -1.99 7.31
CA CYS A 154 16.56 -1.22 6.40
C CYS A 154 16.53 -1.67 4.94
N ARG A 155 16.08 -2.90 4.65
CA ARG A 155 16.09 -3.46 3.29
C ARG A 155 15.21 -2.68 2.30
N ARG A 156 14.05 -2.22 2.75
CA ARG A 156 13.09 -1.47 1.92
C ARG A 156 12.43 -0.31 2.68
N SER A 157 13.15 0.25 3.65
CA SER A 157 12.63 1.26 4.58
C SER A 157 11.92 2.40 3.84
N ALA A 158 12.56 3.04 2.87
CA ALA A 158 11.98 4.18 2.16
C ALA A 158 10.64 3.85 1.49
N PHE A 159 10.54 2.69 0.81
CA PHE A 159 9.29 2.26 0.18
C PHE A 159 8.18 2.04 1.21
N PHE A 160 8.49 1.37 2.32
CA PHE A 160 7.48 1.09 3.35
C PHE A 160 7.18 2.27 4.27
N THR A 161 8.07 3.25 4.39
CA THR A 161 7.77 4.55 5.00
C THR A 161 6.63 5.26 4.26
N ASP A 162 6.64 5.24 2.92
CA ASP A 162 5.53 5.75 2.10
C ASP A 162 4.22 4.97 2.36
N GLN A 163 4.31 3.64 2.50
CA GLN A 163 3.14 2.81 2.82
C GLN A 163 2.61 3.10 4.23
N LEU A 164 3.49 3.33 5.20
CA LEU A 164 3.11 3.65 6.57
C LEU A 164 2.42 5.02 6.65
N ASN A 165 2.96 6.04 6.00
CA ASN A 165 2.31 7.35 5.92
C ASN A 165 0.91 7.27 5.30
N ALA A 166 0.77 6.47 4.22
CA ALA A 166 -0.54 6.21 3.62
C ALA A 166 -1.46 5.43 4.58
N ALA A 167 -0.94 4.45 5.31
CA ALA A 167 -1.72 3.70 6.29
C ALA A 167 -2.23 4.58 7.44
N LEU A 168 -1.41 5.49 7.96
CA LEU A 168 -1.84 6.46 8.99
C LEU A 168 -2.92 7.39 8.44
N THR A 169 -2.78 7.89 7.22
CA THR A 169 -3.83 8.68 6.54
C THR A 169 -5.13 7.88 6.38
N LEU A 170 -5.06 6.58 6.11
CA LEU A 170 -6.24 5.72 6.01
C LEU A 170 -6.89 5.45 7.37
N VAL A 171 -6.12 5.44 8.45
CA VAL A 171 -6.65 5.41 9.83
C VAL A 171 -7.41 6.70 10.12
N ASP A 172 -6.83 7.86 9.80
CA ASP A 172 -7.48 9.16 9.97
C ASP A 172 -8.80 9.28 9.19
N ARG A 173 -8.93 8.53 8.10
CA ARG A 173 -10.17 8.46 7.29
C ARG A 173 -11.13 7.35 7.73
N GLY A 174 -10.81 6.58 8.76
CA GLY A 174 -11.62 5.45 9.22
C GLY A 174 -11.69 4.27 8.24
N ILE A 175 -10.79 4.20 7.23
CA ILE A 175 -10.73 3.12 6.24
C ILE A 175 -9.93 1.93 6.78
N LEU A 176 -8.84 2.20 7.51
CA LEU A 176 -8.09 1.23 8.29
C LEU A 176 -8.28 1.50 9.78
N THR A 177 -8.08 0.47 10.59
CA THR A 177 -8.08 0.56 12.06
C THR A 177 -6.89 -0.21 12.62
N SER A 178 -6.58 -0.02 13.90
CA SER A 178 -5.58 -0.82 14.62
C SER A 178 -5.87 -2.33 14.60
N ALA A 179 -7.12 -2.73 14.34
CA ALA A 179 -7.54 -4.13 14.23
C ALA A 179 -7.49 -4.68 12.81
N THR A 180 -7.25 -3.85 11.79
CA THR A 180 -7.23 -4.30 10.38
C THR A 180 -6.16 -5.37 10.16
N ARG A 181 -6.57 -6.46 9.48
CA ARG A 181 -5.71 -7.59 9.14
C ARG A 181 -5.62 -7.78 7.64
N GLY A 182 -4.47 -8.33 7.21
CA GLY A 182 -4.17 -8.55 5.82
C GLY A 182 -3.04 -9.55 5.62
N ALA A 183 -2.38 -9.51 4.47
CA ALA A 183 -1.25 -10.37 4.19
C ALA A 183 0.04 -9.91 4.90
N ALA A 184 1.10 -10.67 4.70
CA ALA A 184 2.33 -10.54 5.47
C ALA A 184 3.08 -9.22 5.27
N HIS A 185 2.88 -8.52 4.15
CA HIS A 185 3.51 -7.21 3.90
C HIS A 185 2.56 -6.04 4.13
N GLY A 186 1.36 -6.30 4.69
CA GLY A 186 0.36 -5.28 5.00
C GLY A 186 -0.64 -5.02 3.87
N GLU A 187 -0.70 -5.90 2.88
CA GLU A 187 -1.73 -5.87 1.84
C GLU A 187 -3.10 -6.19 2.43
N VAL A 188 -4.15 -5.49 1.97
CA VAL A 188 -5.50 -5.60 2.52
C VAL A 188 -6.56 -5.95 1.47
N GLY A 189 -7.62 -6.60 1.93
CA GLY A 189 -8.84 -6.85 1.19
C GLY A 189 -8.75 -7.96 0.15
N HIS A 190 -9.78 -8.03 -0.68
CA HIS A 190 -9.99 -9.08 -1.68
C HIS A 190 -8.92 -9.11 -2.78
N THR A 191 -8.35 -7.98 -3.14
CA THR A 191 -7.36 -7.83 -4.22
C THR A 191 -5.98 -7.40 -3.73
N GLN A 192 -5.73 -7.46 -2.42
CA GLN A 192 -4.42 -7.30 -1.78
C GLN A 192 -3.70 -6.00 -2.11
N PHE A 193 -4.40 -4.88 -1.93
CA PHE A 193 -3.80 -3.55 -2.06
C PHE A 193 -2.88 -3.22 -0.89
N LEU A 194 -1.71 -2.66 -1.18
CA LEU A 194 -0.91 -1.95 -0.19
C LEU A 194 -1.58 -0.61 0.19
N PRO A 195 -1.33 -0.06 1.39
CA PRO A 195 -2.00 1.16 1.87
C PRO A 195 -1.95 2.35 0.90
N LYS A 196 -0.81 2.61 0.26
CA LYS A 196 -0.69 3.69 -0.73
C LYS A 196 -1.60 3.48 -1.94
N SER A 197 -1.78 2.23 -2.36
CA SER A 197 -2.71 1.88 -3.43
C SER A 197 -4.17 2.03 -3.00
N VAL A 198 -4.50 1.69 -1.73
CA VAL A 198 -5.84 1.97 -1.17
C VAL A 198 -6.12 3.48 -1.17
N LEU A 199 -5.13 4.28 -0.75
CA LEU A 199 -5.26 5.75 -0.69
C LEU A 199 -5.47 6.37 -2.07
N ASN A 200 -4.75 5.88 -3.09
CA ASN A 200 -4.75 6.46 -4.43
C ASN A 200 -5.90 5.95 -5.31
N TYR A 201 -6.30 4.69 -5.15
CA TYR A 201 -7.22 4.03 -6.09
C TYR A 201 -8.50 3.50 -5.42
N GLY A 202 -8.59 3.52 -4.09
CA GLY A 202 -9.81 3.16 -3.38
C GLY A 202 -10.98 4.04 -3.81
N THR A 203 -12.16 3.44 -3.94
CA THR A 203 -13.39 4.11 -4.39
C THR A 203 -14.36 4.42 -3.25
N GLY A 204 -13.84 4.37 -2.03
CA GLY A 204 -14.60 4.50 -0.78
C GLY A 204 -15.02 3.13 -0.21
N GLY A 205 -15.05 3.05 1.11
CA GLY A 205 -15.39 1.84 1.84
C GLY A 205 -14.27 0.80 1.93
N SER A 206 -14.51 -0.22 2.76
CA SER A 206 -13.55 -1.29 3.03
C SER A 206 -13.32 -2.18 1.81
N LEU A 207 -12.07 -2.54 1.55
CA LEU A 207 -11.68 -3.55 0.56
C LEU A 207 -11.97 -5.00 1.01
N ASP A 208 -12.51 -5.19 2.21
CA ASP A 208 -13.12 -6.44 2.65
C ASP A 208 -14.49 -6.70 1.99
N SER A 209 -15.04 -5.70 1.32
CA SER A 209 -16.16 -5.85 0.39
C SER A 209 -15.61 -6.15 -1.01
N ALA A 210 -16.00 -7.29 -1.59
CA ALA A 210 -15.57 -7.67 -2.93
C ALA A 210 -15.95 -6.61 -4.00
N PRO A 211 -17.17 -6.03 -4.02
CA PRO A 211 -17.50 -4.95 -4.93
C PRO A 211 -16.58 -3.74 -4.81
N ASN A 212 -16.22 -3.31 -3.59
CA ASN A 212 -15.31 -2.18 -3.39
C ASN A 212 -13.90 -2.50 -3.90
N ALA A 213 -13.39 -3.68 -3.58
CA ALA A 213 -12.07 -4.12 -4.04
C ALA A 213 -11.99 -4.23 -5.57
N LEU A 214 -13.03 -4.77 -6.23
CA LEU A 214 -13.08 -4.87 -7.69
C LEU A 214 -13.18 -3.50 -8.36
N ASN A 215 -13.97 -2.57 -7.80
CA ASN A 215 -14.01 -1.18 -8.27
C ASN A 215 -12.64 -0.49 -8.12
N ALA A 216 -11.97 -0.67 -6.98
CA ALA A 216 -10.63 -0.12 -6.76
C ALA A 216 -9.61 -0.70 -7.75
N THR A 217 -9.67 -2.02 -8.01
CA THR A 217 -8.81 -2.69 -8.99
C THR A 217 -9.03 -2.16 -10.41
N ALA A 218 -10.29 -1.97 -10.81
CA ALA A 218 -10.61 -1.38 -12.11
C ALA A 218 -10.13 0.08 -12.21
N ASN A 219 -10.30 0.86 -11.13
CA ASN A 219 -9.78 2.24 -11.05
C ASN A 219 -8.25 2.27 -11.15
N PHE A 220 -7.56 1.33 -10.51
CA PHE A 220 -6.10 1.18 -10.64
C PHE A 220 -5.71 0.92 -12.10
N LEU A 221 -6.31 -0.07 -12.75
CA LEU A 221 -5.99 -0.40 -14.14
C LEU A 221 -6.26 0.78 -15.08
N LYS A 222 -7.39 1.49 -14.89
CA LYS A 222 -7.70 2.72 -15.65
C LYS A 222 -6.65 3.80 -15.44
N ALA A 223 -6.22 4.04 -14.21
CA ALA A 223 -5.19 5.02 -13.89
C ALA A 223 -3.81 4.66 -14.48
N HIS A 224 -3.58 3.37 -14.76
CA HIS A 224 -2.39 2.87 -15.43
C HIS A 224 -2.54 2.74 -16.96
N GLY A 225 -3.51 3.45 -17.55
CA GLY A 225 -3.64 3.58 -19.00
C GLY A 225 -4.55 2.56 -19.68
N TRP A 226 -5.43 1.87 -18.92
CA TRP A 226 -6.39 0.96 -19.53
C TRP A 226 -7.31 1.68 -20.52
N GLN A 227 -7.39 1.16 -21.74
CA GLN A 227 -8.20 1.67 -22.85
C GLN A 227 -9.38 0.71 -23.09
N ARG A 228 -10.61 1.28 -23.08
CA ARG A 228 -11.84 0.52 -23.33
C ARG A 228 -11.79 -0.17 -24.70
N GLY A 229 -12.12 -1.46 -24.72
CA GLY A 229 -12.20 -2.24 -25.95
C GLY A 229 -10.87 -2.65 -26.58
N ALA A 230 -9.73 -2.17 -26.06
CA ALA A 230 -8.43 -2.63 -26.53
C ALA A 230 -8.07 -3.99 -25.88
N GLY A 231 -7.24 -4.78 -26.57
CA GLY A 231 -6.72 -6.04 -26.08
C GLY A 231 -5.75 -5.89 -24.92
N TYR A 232 -5.57 -6.97 -24.13
CA TYR A 232 -4.72 -6.99 -22.93
C TYR A 232 -3.74 -8.18 -22.87
N GLN A 233 -3.52 -8.86 -24.01
CA GLN A 233 -2.48 -9.86 -24.11
C GLN A 233 -1.09 -9.23 -24.24
N PRO A 234 0.02 -9.97 -24.02
CA PRO A 234 1.37 -9.46 -24.24
C PRO A 234 1.51 -8.81 -25.63
N GLY A 235 1.95 -7.57 -25.68
CA GLY A 235 2.06 -6.77 -26.91
C GLY A 235 0.82 -5.94 -27.25
N GLU A 236 -0.31 -6.12 -26.55
CA GLU A 236 -1.51 -5.30 -26.75
C GLU A 236 -1.55 -4.08 -25.81
N PRO A 237 -2.33 -3.04 -26.13
CA PRO A 237 -2.30 -1.75 -25.41
C PRO A 237 -2.51 -1.84 -23.90
N ASN A 238 -3.44 -2.68 -23.45
CA ASN A 238 -3.79 -2.79 -22.03
C ASN A 238 -2.83 -3.67 -21.22
N PHE A 239 -1.88 -4.35 -21.86
CA PHE A 239 -0.88 -5.14 -21.12
C PHE A 239 0.01 -4.26 -20.23
N ALA A 240 0.26 -3.01 -20.62
CA ALA A 240 0.99 -2.05 -19.80
C ALA A 240 0.29 -1.75 -18.45
N ALA A 241 -1.04 -1.67 -18.43
CA ALA A 241 -1.80 -1.51 -17.19
C ALA A 241 -1.67 -2.73 -16.27
N ILE A 242 -1.63 -3.95 -16.84
CA ILE A 242 -1.38 -5.19 -16.09
C ILE A 242 0.06 -5.21 -15.54
N GLN A 243 1.04 -4.70 -16.28
CA GLN A 243 2.42 -4.55 -15.79
C GLN A 243 2.50 -3.63 -14.57
N GLY A 244 1.67 -2.59 -14.52
CA GLY A 244 1.54 -1.72 -13.34
C GLY A 244 1.04 -2.47 -12.09
N TRP A 245 0.24 -3.53 -12.26
CA TRP A 245 -0.30 -4.30 -11.14
C TRP A 245 0.77 -5.13 -10.43
N ASN A 246 1.63 -5.80 -11.18
CA ASN A 246 2.67 -6.66 -10.60
C ASN A 246 3.94 -6.66 -11.47
N ALA A 247 5.11 -6.52 -10.85
CA ALA A 247 6.39 -6.45 -11.55
C ALA A 247 6.85 -7.80 -12.16
N ALA A 248 6.32 -8.94 -11.70
CA ALA A 248 6.75 -10.27 -12.17
C ALA A 248 6.09 -10.61 -13.51
N THR A 249 6.88 -10.76 -14.56
CA THR A 249 6.40 -11.05 -15.93
C THR A 249 5.51 -12.29 -16.02
N VAL A 250 5.82 -13.36 -15.26
CA VAL A 250 4.98 -14.56 -15.22
C VAL A 250 3.59 -14.27 -14.63
N TYR A 251 3.51 -13.38 -13.64
CA TYR A 251 2.26 -12.96 -13.03
C TYR A 251 1.42 -12.12 -13.99
N GLN A 252 2.04 -11.18 -14.70
CA GLN A 252 1.39 -10.35 -15.73
C GLN A 252 0.78 -11.21 -16.84
N LYS A 253 1.55 -12.17 -17.39
CA LYS A 253 1.07 -13.12 -18.39
C LYS A 253 -0.05 -14.01 -17.86
N ALA A 254 -0.01 -14.39 -16.58
CA ALA A 254 -1.06 -15.18 -15.96
C ALA A 254 -2.37 -14.37 -15.85
N ILE A 255 -2.32 -13.08 -15.44
CA ILE A 255 -3.53 -12.22 -15.45
C ILE A 255 -4.14 -12.16 -16.84
N ALA A 256 -3.34 -11.88 -17.86
CA ALA A 256 -3.80 -11.75 -19.24
C ALA A 256 -4.46 -13.05 -19.73
N LEU A 257 -3.79 -14.20 -19.57
CA LEU A 257 -4.29 -15.49 -20.04
C LEU A 257 -5.55 -15.95 -19.27
N LEU A 258 -5.53 -15.85 -17.92
CA LEU A 258 -6.70 -16.25 -17.12
C LEU A 258 -7.89 -15.34 -17.40
N GLY A 259 -7.64 -14.01 -17.51
CA GLY A 259 -8.66 -13.03 -17.84
C GLY A 259 -9.34 -13.31 -19.17
N SER A 260 -8.56 -13.54 -20.23
CA SER A 260 -9.04 -13.90 -21.57
C SER A 260 -9.92 -15.17 -21.52
N ARG A 261 -9.45 -16.22 -20.85
CA ARG A 261 -10.23 -17.46 -20.68
C ARG A 261 -11.55 -17.23 -19.90
N ILE A 262 -11.55 -16.35 -18.90
CA ILE A 262 -12.77 -16.00 -18.16
C ILE A 262 -13.72 -15.21 -19.04
N ASP A 263 -13.22 -14.30 -19.89
CA ASP A 263 -14.05 -13.53 -20.83
C ASP A 263 -14.58 -14.36 -22.00
N GLY A 264 -14.01 -15.54 -22.26
CA GLY A 264 -14.46 -16.44 -23.33
C GLY A 264 -13.76 -16.15 -24.66
N GLN A 265 -12.59 -15.57 -24.57
CA GLN A 265 -11.70 -15.27 -25.70
C GLN A 265 -10.68 -16.38 -25.91
#